data_914a0aaacc8550406aa3e409c02a84e7
#
_entry.id   914a0aaacc8550406aa3e409c02a84e7
#
_cell.length_a   1.000
_cell.length_b   1.000
_cell.length_c   1.000
_cell.angle_alpha   90.00
_cell.angle_beta   90.00
_cell.angle_gamma   90.00
#
_symmetry.space_group_name_H-M   'P 1'
#
loop_
_entity.id
_entity.type
_entity.pdbx_description
1 polymer ?
#
loop_
_entity_poly.entity_id
_entity_poly.type
_entity_poly.pdbx_seq_one_letter_code
_entity_poly.pdbx_strand_id
1 'polypeptide(L)'
;MGEIAKTLVSLSGPSAVHGIIPDPLIRYERNLPSASSTPDPAPTAGAAAPSTSSNGANPSLPDESIWGRTTVVPDMHTRKKLMAQEVFQGGPGSGFIALSGGYGTIEEMFETATWNQLGIHKNGICLLNVDGFYDGILQWIEKASSEGFISANNKKIVVTATDAEGAIRQLREYKLSADAMKLEWGEQ
;
A
#
# COMPACT_ATOMS: atom_id res chain seq x y z
N MET A 1 -8.06 3.25 5.32
CA MET A 1 -6.76 3.94 5.63
C MET A 1 -6.99 5.22 6.45
N GLY A 2 -7.99 6.04 6.12
CA GLY A 2 -8.23 7.31 6.83
C GLY A 2 -8.36 7.19 8.35
N GLU A 3 -9.12 6.23 8.87
CA GLU A 3 -9.29 6.07 10.32
C GLU A 3 -7.97 5.71 11.03
N ILE A 4 -7.12 4.91 10.40
CA ILE A 4 -5.79 4.58 10.94
C ILE A 4 -4.92 5.84 11.00
N ALA A 5 -4.90 6.64 9.92
CA ALA A 5 -4.15 7.89 9.86
C ALA A 5 -4.60 8.86 10.96
N LYS A 6 -5.90 9.14 11.06
CA LYS A 6 -6.46 10.02 12.11
C LYS A 6 -6.09 9.55 13.53
N THR A 7 -6.29 8.25 13.79
CA THR A 7 -6.00 7.68 15.11
C THR A 7 -4.51 7.82 15.43
N LEU A 8 -3.63 7.52 14.48
CA LEU A 8 -2.19 7.61 14.69
C LEU A 8 -1.74 9.06 14.87
N VAL A 9 -2.28 10.00 14.09
CA VAL A 9 -2.04 11.44 14.28
C VAL A 9 -2.49 11.90 15.68
N SER A 10 -3.66 11.47 16.14
CA SER A 10 -4.16 11.84 17.47
C SER A 10 -3.30 11.30 18.62
N LEU A 11 -2.69 10.13 18.45
CA LEU A 11 -1.86 9.47 19.46
C LEU A 11 -0.39 9.94 19.44
N SER A 12 0.17 10.20 18.26
CA SER A 12 1.62 10.36 18.06
C SER A 12 1.99 11.62 17.27
N GLY A 13 1.02 12.43 16.90
CA GLY A 13 1.21 13.68 16.15
C GLY A 13 1.32 13.44 14.61
N PRO A 14 1.29 14.55 13.84
CA PRO A 14 1.24 14.48 12.38
C PRO A 14 2.47 13.82 11.74
N SER A 15 3.64 13.93 12.36
CA SER A 15 4.89 13.32 11.85
C SER A 15 4.89 11.79 11.88
N ALA A 16 3.96 11.16 12.60
CA ALA A 16 3.84 9.71 12.67
C ALA A 16 3.15 9.09 11.43
N VAL A 17 2.58 9.91 10.57
CA VAL A 17 1.88 9.47 9.36
C VAL A 17 2.46 10.16 8.14
N HIS A 18 2.75 9.38 7.10
CA HIS A 18 3.16 9.89 5.80
C HIS A 18 2.29 9.30 4.69
N GLY A 19 1.41 10.11 4.14
CA GLY A 19 0.60 9.78 2.96
C GLY A 19 1.36 10.10 1.66
N ILE A 20 1.31 9.19 0.69
CA ILE A 20 1.91 9.40 -0.63
C ILE A 20 0.80 9.25 -1.67
N ILE A 21 0.49 10.33 -2.38
CA ILE A 21 -0.67 10.43 -3.27
C ILE A 21 -0.21 10.82 -4.68
N PRO A 22 -0.55 10.06 -5.72
CA PRO A 22 -0.36 10.49 -7.10
C PRO A 22 -1.22 11.70 -7.45
N ASP A 23 -0.64 12.70 -8.13
CA ASP A 23 -1.37 13.92 -8.53
C ASP A 23 -2.73 13.66 -9.22
N PRO A 24 -2.86 12.69 -10.16
CA PRO A 24 -4.15 12.39 -10.78
C PRO A 24 -5.23 11.93 -9.79
N LEU A 25 -4.85 11.31 -8.67
CA LEU A 25 -5.79 10.79 -7.67
C LEU A 25 -6.27 11.85 -6.67
N ILE A 26 -5.54 12.95 -6.51
CA ILE A 26 -5.95 14.05 -5.62
C ILE A 26 -7.33 14.57 -5.98
N ARG A 27 -7.62 14.71 -7.27
CA ARG A 27 -8.93 15.17 -7.77
C ARG A 27 -10.02 14.14 -7.54
N TYR A 28 -9.68 12.86 -7.62
CA TYR A 28 -10.62 11.76 -7.47
C TYR A 28 -11.03 11.54 -6.00
N GLU A 29 -10.10 11.57 -5.07
CA GLU A 29 -10.37 11.40 -3.64
C GLU A 29 -11.27 12.51 -3.05
N ARG A 30 -11.28 13.69 -3.66
CA ARG A 30 -12.14 14.83 -3.24
C ARG A 30 -13.57 14.75 -3.74
N ASN A 31 -13.79 14.04 -4.85
CA ASN A 31 -15.11 13.89 -5.44
C ASN A 31 -15.86 12.66 -4.90
N LEU A 32 -15.34 11.96 -3.88
CA LEU A 32 -16.12 10.98 -3.16
C LEU A 32 -17.17 11.71 -2.32
N PRO A 33 -18.46 11.61 -2.65
CA PRO A 33 -19.52 12.16 -1.80
C PRO A 33 -19.43 11.45 -0.45
N SER A 34 -19.46 12.22 0.63
CA SER A 34 -19.84 11.68 1.94
C SER A 34 -21.10 10.85 1.72
N ALA A 35 -21.13 9.62 2.21
CA ALA A 35 -22.12 8.58 1.93
C ALA A 35 -23.59 9.04 2.09
N SER A 36 -24.09 9.82 1.14
CA SER A 36 -25.52 10.11 0.93
C SER A 36 -25.71 10.87 -0.38
N SER A 37 -25.67 10.22 -1.53
CA SER A 37 -26.39 10.67 -2.74
C SER A 37 -26.39 9.56 -3.79
N THR A 38 -27.57 9.31 -4.32
CA THR A 38 -27.93 8.40 -5.42
C THR A 38 -27.12 8.67 -6.70
N PRO A 39 -26.86 7.65 -7.54
CA PRO A 39 -26.08 7.83 -8.77
C PRO A 39 -26.88 8.58 -9.84
N ASP A 40 -26.30 9.65 -10.36
CA ASP A 40 -26.80 10.36 -11.55
C ASP A 40 -26.30 9.69 -12.84
N PRO A 41 -27.11 9.74 -13.93
CA PRO A 41 -26.83 9.00 -15.16
C PRO A 41 -25.70 9.63 -15.99
N ALA A 42 -25.03 8.78 -16.78
CA ALA A 42 -23.87 9.07 -17.62
C ALA A 42 -24.06 10.28 -18.57
N PRO A 43 -23.03 11.12 -18.79
CA PRO A 43 -23.09 12.20 -19.76
C PRO A 43 -22.89 11.69 -21.19
N THR A 44 -23.83 12.05 -22.06
CA THR A 44 -23.75 11.92 -23.51
C THR A 44 -22.68 12.84 -24.11
N ALA A 45 -21.95 12.31 -25.09
CA ALA A 45 -20.91 13.02 -25.82
C ALA A 45 -21.43 14.23 -26.61
N GLY A 46 -20.70 15.34 -26.58
CA GLY A 46 -20.70 16.37 -27.58
C GLY A 46 -20.80 17.80 -27.06
N ALA A 47 -19.69 18.51 -26.99
CA ALA A 47 -19.52 19.87 -27.46
C ALA A 47 -18.16 20.45 -27.06
N ALA A 48 -17.59 21.21 -28.00
CA ALA A 48 -16.26 21.79 -27.98
C ALA A 48 -16.05 22.84 -26.87
N ALA A 49 -14.77 23.01 -26.48
CA ALA A 49 -14.29 23.96 -25.49
C ALA A 49 -14.53 25.44 -25.87
N PRO A 50 -14.58 26.33 -24.89
CA PRO A 50 -13.74 27.51 -24.96
C PRO A 50 -12.76 27.61 -23.77
N SER A 51 -11.56 27.97 -24.10
CA SER A 51 -10.49 28.38 -23.21
C SER A 51 -10.90 29.64 -22.42
N THR A 52 -11.02 29.50 -21.10
CA THR A 52 -10.97 30.66 -20.20
C THR A 52 -10.07 30.32 -19.02
N SER A 53 -9.00 31.08 -18.93
CA SER A 53 -8.11 31.17 -17.79
C SER A 53 -8.92 31.56 -16.54
N SER A 54 -9.12 30.63 -15.63
CA SER A 54 -9.59 30.93 -14.28
C SER A 54 -8.53 30.50 -13.27
N ASN A 55 -8.15 31.43 -12.42
CA ASN A 55 -7.25 31.28 -11.29
C ASN A 55 -7.49 29.94 -10.59
N GLY A 56 -6.59 28.98 -10.85
CA GLY A 56 -6.64 27.67 -10.23
C GLY A 56 -6.35 27.79 -8.74
N ALA A 57 -7.37 27.69 -7.92
CA ALA A 57 -7.18 27.29 -6.54
C ALA A 57 -6.43 25.95 -6.57
N ASN A 58 -5.19 25.95 -6.15
CA ASN A 58 -4.38 24.76 -5.96
C ASN A 58 -5.23 23.79 -5.12
N PRO A 59 -5.52 22.57 -5.58
CA PRO A 59 -6.30 21.65 -4.77
C PRO A 59 -5.55 21.50 -3.43
N SER A 60 -6.12 22.02 -2.33
CA SER A 60 -5.47 22.01 -1.03
C SER A 60 -5.21 20.55 -0.64
N LEU A 61 -3.97 20.22 -0.27
CA LEU A 61 -3.61 18.92 0.28
C LEU A 61 -4.49 18.59 1.51
N PRO A 62 -4.60 17.30 1.89
CA PRO A 62 -5.20 16.93 3.15
C PRO A 62 -4.58 17.71 4.32
N ASP A 63 -5.40 18.12 5.28
CA ASP A 63 -4.93 18.85 6.45
C ASP A 63 -3.95 17.97 7.26
N GLU A 64 -2.71 18.42 7.36
CA GLU A 64 -1.63 17.69 8.02
C GLU A 64 -1.93 17.44 9.50
N SER A 65 -2.63 18.36 10.15
CA SER A 65 -3.01 18.21 11.58
C SER A 65 -3.99 17.05 11.82
N ILE A 66 -4.69 16.60 10.77
CA ILE A 66 -5.70 15.54 10.84
C ILE A 66 -5.18 14.25 10.21
N TRP A 67 -4.47 14.34 9.08
CA TRP A 67 -4.14 13.21 8.23
C TRP A 67 -2.66 12.84 8.20
N GLY A 68 -1.82 13.69 8.82
CA GLY A 68 -0.38 13.57 8.74
C GLY A 68 0.21 14.19 7.47
N ARG A 69 1.53 14.10 7.36
CA ARG A 69 2.29 14.64 6.22
C ARG A 69 1.85 13.97 4.92
N THR A 70 1.70 14.76 3.87
CA THR A 70 1.34 14.25 2.53
C THR A 70 2.38 14.67 1.50
N THR A 71 2.88 13.70 0.73
CA THR A 71 3.73 13.95 -0.45
C THR A 71 2.96 13.62 -1.71
N VAL A 72 2.92 14.57 -2.64
CA VAL A 72 2.34 14.38 -3.97
C VAL A 72 3.41 13.90 -4.93
N VAL A 73 3.12 12.85 -5.69
CA VAL A 73 4.01 12.27 -6.68
C VAL A 73 3.37 12.27 -8.07
N PRO A 74 4.17 12.27 -9.16
CA PRO A 74 3.62 12.41 -10.51
C PRO A 74 2.81 11.19 -10.97
N ASP A 75 3.15 9.98 -10.49
CA ASP A 75 2.60 8.73 -11.00
C ASP A 75 2.61 7.60 -9.95
N MET A 76 1.98 6.47 -10.31
CA MET A 76 1.87 5.29 -9.43
C MET A 76 3.22 4.60 -9.18
N HIS A 77 4.14 4.61 -10.13
CA HIS A 77 5.44 3.96 -9.97
C HIS A 77 6.29 4.71 -8.94
N THR A 78 6.30 6.04 -9.05
CA THR A 78 6.95 6.92 -8.07
C THR A 78 6.34 6.74 -6.68
N ARG A 79 5.01 6.62 -6.57
CA ARG A 79 4.33 6.32 -5.30
C ARG A 79 4.84 5.02 -4.69
N LYS A 80 4.80 3.92 -5.44
CA LYS A 80 5.21 2.60 -4.94
C LYS A 80 6.70 2.60 -4.54
N LYS A 81 7.54 3.20 -5.37
CA LYS A 81 8.98 3.34 -5.05
C LYS A 81 9.21 4.10 -3.75
N LEU A 82 8.56 5.23 -3.55
CA LEU A 82 8.73 6.05 -2.35
C LEU A 82 8.20 5.33 -1.10
N MET A 83 7.02 4.67 -1.17
CA MET A 83 6.50 3.85 -0.08
C MET A 83 7.47 2.73 0.32
N ALA A 84 8.05 2.04 -0.66
CA ALA A 84 9.02 0.98 -0.40
C ALA A 84 10.29 1.54 0.23
N GLN A 85 10.82 2.67 -0.26
CA GLN A 85 12.00 3.32 0.29
C GLN A 85 11.82 3.71 1.76
N GLU A 86 10.66 4.23 2.15
CA GLU A 86 10.33 4.54 3.56
C GLU A 86 10.45 3.28 4.44
N VAL A 87 9.97 2.13 3.96
CA VAL A 87 10.09 0.86 4.67
C VAL A 87 11.53 0.37 4.73
N PHE A 88 12.29 0.48 3.62
CA PHE A 88 13.69 0.01 3.55
C PHE A 88 14.62 0.83 4.45
N GLN A 89 14.33 2.12 4.62
CA GLN A 89 15.08 3.02 5.50
C GLN A 89 14.65 2.91 6.96
N GLY A 90 13.57 2.19 7.25
CA GLY A 90 13.07 1.99 8.59
C GLY A 90 13.97 1.09 9.45
N GLY A 91 13.79 1.15 10.76
CA GLY A 91 14.54 0.37 11.73
C GLY A 91 14.10 -1.11 11.80
N PRO A 92 14.66 -1.89 12.72
CA PRO A 92 14.26 -3.28 12.94
C PRO A 92 12.75 -3.41 13.19
N GLY A 93 12.12 -4.37 12.50
CA GLY A 93 10.66 -4.57 12.55
C GLY A 93 9.87 -3.73 11.53
N SER A 94 10.53 -2.90 10.73
CA SER A 94 9.89 -2.26 9.58
C SER A 94 9.47 -3.31 8.56
N GLY A 95 8.30 -3.08 7.95
CA GLY A 95 7.75 -4.01 6.96
C GLY A 95 6.43 -3.50 6.39
N PHE A 96 5.79 -4.34 5.62
CA PHE A 96 4.55 -4.06 4.94
C PHE A 96 3.40 -4.79 5.63
N ILE A 97 2.29 -4.11 5.84
CA ILE A 97 1.05 -4.71 6.33
C ILE A 97 -0.05 -4.45 5.30
N ALA A 98 -0.57 -5.50 4.70
CA ALA A 98 -1.72 -5.43 3.82
C ALA A 98 -3.00 -5.58 4.63
N LEU A 99 -3.78 -4.50 4.70
CA LEU A 99 -5.14 -4.51 5.25
C LEU A 99 -6.10 -5.06 4.20
N SER A 100 -7.31 -5.45 4.60
CA SER A 100 -8.38 -5.85 3.67
C SER A 100 -8.54 -4.80 2.57
N GLY A 101 -8.40 -5.23 1.31
CA GLY A 101 -8.38 -4.32 0.17
C GLY A 101 -8.59 -5.03 -1.17
N GLY A 102 -8.61 -4.26 -2.24
CA GLY A 102 -8.87 -4.74 -3.59
C GLY A 102 -7.61 -5.04 -4.40
N TYR A 103 -7.73 -4.89 -5.73
CA TYR A 103 -6.66 -5.20 -6.69
C TYR A 103 -5.35 -4.45 -6.42
N GLY A 104 -5.42 -3.16 -6.06
CA GLY A 104 -4.21 -2.37 -5.78
C GLY A 104 -3.44 -2.89 -4.58
N THR A 105 -4.15 -3.30 -3.50
CA THR A 105 -3.51 -3.89 -2.31
C THR A 105 -2.85 -5.22 -2.63
N ILE A 106 -3.50 -6.06 -3.43
CA ILE A 106 -2.96 -7.36 -3.85
C ILE A 106 -1.77 -7.17 -4.79
N GLU A 107 -1.84 -6.23 -5.71
CA GLU A 107 -0.75 -5.88 -6.63
C GLU A 107 0.49 -5.41 -5.86
N GLU A 108 0.34 -4.43 -4.96
CA GLU A 108 1.44 -3.92 -4.14
C GLU A 108 2.04 -5.01 -3.22
N MET A 109 1.20 -5.87 -2.66
CA MET A 109 1.64 -6.98 -1.81
C MET A 109 2.48 -8.01 -2.61
N PHE A 110 2.01 -8.44 -3.78
CA PHE A 110 2.75 -9.39 -4.62
C PHE A 110 4.01 -8.78 -5.22
N GLU A 111 4.01 -7.50 -5.56
CA GLU A 111 5.22 -6.80 -6.00
C GLU A 111 6.28 -6.82 -4.90
N THR A 112 5.92 -6.44 -3.67
CA THR A 112 6.86 -6.46 -2.54
C THR A 112 7.32 -7.88 -2.21
N ALA A 113 6.43 -8.89 -2.30
CA ALA A 113 6.80 -10.29 -2.11
C ALA A 113 7.80 -10.78 -3.17
N THR A 114 7.59 -10.39 -4.43
CA THR A 114 8.52 -10.69 -5.52
C THR A 114 9.87 -10.02 -5.29
N TRP A 115 9.89 -8.75 -4.86
CA TRP A 115 11.13 -8.05 -4.53
C TRP A 115 11.89 -8.70 -3.37
N ASN A 116 11.17 -9.20 -2.36
CA ASN A 116 11.77 -9.96 -1.27
C ASN A 116 12.40 -11.26 -1.79
N GLN A 117 11.68 -12.01 -2.63
CA GLN A 117 12.18 -13.24 -3.27
C GLN A 117 13.45 -12.97 -4.11
N LEU A 118 13.48 -11.85 -4.83
CA LEU A 118 14.60 -11.43 -5.67
C LEU A 118 15.78 -10.83 -4.86
N GLY A 119 15.63 -10.69 -3.54
CA GLY A 119 16.67 -10.14 -2.66
C GLY A 119 16.82 -8.61 -2.73
N ILE A 120 15.86 -7.89 -3.32
CA ILE A 120 15.87 -6.42 -3.38
C ILE A 120 15.70 -5.84 -1.97
N HIS A 121 14.88 -6.46 -1.12
CA HIS A 121 14.74 -6.08 0.28
C HIS A 121 14.61 -7.29 1.22
N LYS A 122 14.69 -7.03 2.52
CA LYS A 122 14.65 -8.06 3.58
C LYS A 122 13.52 -7.84 4.58
N ASN A 123 12.63 -6.90 4.30
CA ASN A 123 11.54 -6.50 5.20
C ASN A 123 10.40 -7.51 5.14
N GLY A 124 9.75 -7.74 6.28
CA GLY A 124 8.60 -8.63 6.39
C GLY A 124 7.37 -8.10 5.67
N ILE A 125 6.51 -9.01 5.23
CA ILE A 125 5.24 -8.71 4.55
C ILE A 125 4.15 -9.50 5.26
N CYS A 126 3.19 -8.80 5.88
CA CYS A 126 2.13 -9.40 6.66
C CYS A 126 0.75 -9.12 6.04
N LEU A 127 -0.02 -10.17 5.79
CA LEU A 127 -1.46 -10.05 5.51
C LEU A 127 -2.22 -10.00 6.83
N LEU A 128 -2.91 -8.89 7.10
CA LEU A 128 -3.83 -8.79 8.22
C LEU A 128 -5.15 -9.48 7.84
N ASN A 129 -5.24 -10.77 8.17
CA ASN A 129 -6.31 -11.66 7.77
C ASN A 129 -7.47 -11.65 8.78
N VAL A 130 -8.17 -10.52 8.88
CA VAL A 130 -9.37 -10.39 9.72
C VAL A 130 -10.51 -11.16 9.05
N ASP A 131 -11.21 -11.96 9.84
CA ASP A 131 -12.38 -12.77 9.41
C ASP A 131 -12.14 -13.60 8.15
N GLY A 132 -10.90 -14.05 7.91
CA GLY A 132 -10.55 -14.90 6.77
C GLY A 132 -10.55 -14.20 5.42
N PHE A 133 -10.51 -12.85 5.39
CA PHE A 133 -10.55 -12.07 4.15
C PHE A 133 -9.51 -12.51 3.11
N TYR A 134 -8.33 -12.93 3.54
CA TYR A 134 -7.24 -13.37 2.68
C TYR A 134 -7.11 -14.88 2.54
N ASP A 135 -8.05 -15.68 3.05
CA ASP A 135 -7.98 -17.16 3.00
C ASP A 135 -7.79 -17.67 1.57
N GLY A 136 -8.47 -17.08 0.58
CA GLY A 136 -8.31 -17.45 -0.83
C GLY A 136 -6.89 -17.21 -1.36
N ILE A 137 -6.24 -16.13 -0.96
CA ILE A 137 -4.85 -15.82 -1.32
C ILE A 137 -3.88 -16.81 -0.65
N LEU A 138 -4.11 -17.13 0.61
CA LEU A 138 -3.29 -18.09 1.35
C LEU A 138 -3.43 -19.50 0.78
N GLN A 139 -4.63 -19.91 0.42
CA GLN A 139 -4.88 -21.18 -0.28
C GLN A 139 -4.19 -21.22 -1.65
N TRP A 140 -4.18 -20.11 -2.39
CA TRP A 140 -3.46 -20.01 -3.65
C TRP A 140 -1.96 -20.14 -3.45
N ILE A 141 -1.37 -19.48 -2.45
CA ILE A 141 0.06 -19.57 -2.13
C ILE A 141 0.41 -21.03 -1.77
N GLU A 142 -0.43 -21.71 -0.97
CA GLU A 142 -0.24 -23.11 -0.61
C GLU A 142 -0.27 -24.02 -1.84
N LYS A 143 -1.24 -23.81 -2.73
CA LYS A 143 -1.34 -24.57 -3.98
C LYS A 143 -0.15 -24.31 -4.89
N ALA A 144 0.24 -23.05 -5.07
CA ALA A 144 1.41 -22.70 -5.88
C ALA A 144 2.70 -23.33 -5.34
N SER A 145 2.81 -23.46 -4.01
CA SER A 145 3.93 -24.17 -3.39
C SER A 145 3.88 -25.68 -3.62
N SER A 146 2.70 -26.30 -3.48
CA SER A 146 2.54 -27.75 -3.72
C SER A 146 2.79 -28.16 -5.18
N GLU A 147 2.49 -27.26 -6.12
CA GLU A 147 2.74 -27.46 -7.56
C GLU A 147 4.17 -27.07 -7.98
N GLY A 148 5.01 -26.57 -7.05
CA GLY A 148 6.40 -26.25 -7.32
C GLY A 148 6.66 -24.86 -7.95
N PHE A 149 5.67 -24.00 -8.07
CA PHE A 149 5.84 -22.62 -8.55
C PHE A 149 6.47 -21.70 -7.48
N ILE A 150 6.23 -21.99 -6.21
CA ILE A 150 6.82 -21.27 -5.07
C ILE A 150 7.57 -22.31 -4.21
N SER A 151 8.83 -22.07 -3.88
CA SER A 151 9.56 -22.97 -2.99
C SER A 151 8.98 -22.95 -1.56
N ALA A 152 9.18 -24.03 -0.82
CA ALA A 152 8.71 -24.16 0.56
C ALA A 152 9.25 -23.06 1.50
N ASN A 153 10.43 -22.51 1.21
CA ASN A 153 10.99 -21.38 1.96
C ASN A 153 10.38 -20.05 1.49
N ASN A 154 10.21 -19.84 0.18
CA ASN A 154 9.61 -18.62 -0.35
C ASN A 154 8.11 -18.49 -0.02
N LYS A 155 7.42 -19.60 0.24
CA LYS A 155 6.06 -19.56 0.81
C LYS A 155 5.98 -18.76 2.11
N LYS A 156 7.07 -18.69 2.88
CA LYS A 156 7.15 -17.98 4.16
C LYS A 156 7.45 -16.48 4.02
N ILE A 157 7.63 -15.97 2.81
CA ILE A 157 7.84 -14.53 2.55
C ILE A 157 6.64 -13.72 3.03
N VAL A 158 5.42 -14.23 2.78
CA VAL A 158 4.19 -13.61 3.25
C VAL A 158 3.76 -14.29 4.55
N VAL A 159 3.78 -13.54 5.65
CA VAL A 159 3.27 -13.98 6.95
C VAL A 159 1.85 -13.47 7.19
N THR A 160 1.15 -14.02 8.16
CA THR A 160 -0.24 -13.64 8.45
C THR A 160 -0.46 -13.38 9.92
N ALA A 161 -1.42 -12.53 10.22
CA ALA A 161 -1.94 -12.29 11.56
C ALA A 161 -3.43 -11.96 11.47
N THR A 162 -4.18 -12.22 12.53
CA THR A 162 -5.62 -11.92 12.63
C THR A 162 -5.91 -10.60 13.33
N ASP A 163 -4.89 -10.01 13.96
CA ASP A 163 -4.98 -8.76 14.69
C ASP A 163 -3.70 -7.91 14.53
N ALA A 164 -3.78 -6.65 14.94
CA ALA A 164 -2.69 -5.69 14.79
C ALA A 164 -1.45 -6.06 15.61
N GLU A 165 -1.63 -6.57 16.83
CA GLU A 165 -0.51 -6.98 17.69
C GLU A 165 0.25 -8.15 17.08
N GLY A 166 -0.48 -9.15 16.58
CA GLY A 166 0.06 -10.29 15.84
C GLY A 166 0.83 -9.83 14.61
N ALA A 167 0.29 -8.88 13.83
CA ALA A 167 0.98 -8.36 12.65
C ALA A 167 2.31 -7.69 13.00
N ILE A 168 2.34 -6.84 14.03
CA ILE A 168 3.57 -6.19 14.51
C ILE A 168 4.58 -7.23 15.00
N ARG A 169 4.13 -8.25 15.74
CA ARG A 169 4.98 -9.34 16.20
C ARG A 169 5.59 -10.12 15.03
N GLN A 170 4.79 -10.48 14.04
CA GLN A 170 5.25 -11.18 12.83
C GLN A 170 6.32 -10.38 12.08
N LEU A 171 6.18 -9.05 11.97
CA LEU A 171 7.18 -8.21 11.32
C LEU A 171 8.48 -8.13 12.14
N ARG A 172 8.41 -8.03 13.46
CA ARG A 172 9.59 -7.99 14.34
C ARG A 172 10.37 -9.30 14.33
N GLU A 173 9.68 -10.42 14.22
CA GLU A 173 10.28 -11.78 14.23
C GLU A 173 10.58 -12.29 12.82
N TYR A 174 10.27 -11.50 11.78
CA TYR A 174 10.43 -11.89 10.39
C TYR A 174 11.86 -12.31 10.07
N LYS A 175 11.99 -13.41 9.34
CA LYS A 175 13.27 -13.90 8.84
C LYS A 175 13.20 -14.04 7.33
N LEU A 176 14.22 -13.50 6.66
CA LEU A 176 14.35 -13.62 5.22
C LEU A 176 14.32 -15.10 4.80
N SER A 177 13.65 -15.39 3.70
CA SER A 177 13.63 -16.73 3.10
C SER A 177 15.06 -17.21 2.81
N ALA A 178 15.34 -18.47 3.13
CA ALA A 178 16.62 -19.09 2.82
C ALA A 178 16.84 -19.21 1.30
N ASP A 179 15.78 -19.20 0.51
CA ASP A 179 15.79 -19.30 -0.95
C ASP A 179 15.70 -17.92 -1.63
N ALA A 180 15.79 -16.82 -0.86
CA ALA A 180 15.88 -15.49 -1.44
C ALA A 180 17.12 -15.39 -2.34
N MET A 181 16.93 -14.86 -3.54
CA MET A 181 18.02 -14.72 -4.51
C MET A 181 19.05 -13.70 -4.01
N LYS A 182 20.31 -13.92 -4.34
CA LYS A 182 21.41 -13.00 -4.06
C LYS A 182 21.87 -12.35 -5.36
N LEU A 183 20.99 -11.53 -5.93
CA LEU A 183 21.26 -10.82 -7.17
C LEU A 183 21.90 -9.48 -6.86
N GLU A 184 22.86 -9.06 -7.69
CA GLU A 184 23.41 -7.71 -7.65
C GLU A 184 22.52 -6.81 -8.53
N TRP A 185 21.82 -5.89 -7.88
CA TRP A 185 21.01 -4.89 -8.55
C TRP A 185 21.84 -3.63 -8.69
N GLY A 186 21.92 -3.06 -9.90
CA GLY A 186 22.52 -1.74 -10.10
C GLY A 186 21.83 -0.68 -9.24
N GLU A 187 22.49 0.48 -9.02
CA GLU A 187 21.91 1.60 -8.27
C GLU A 187 20.52 1.97 -8.83
N GLN A 188 19.49 1.93 -7.97
CA GLN A 188 18.09 2.21 -8.32
C GLN A 188 17.69 3.61 -7.85
#